data_b1f20f9e2b4d9e88bda160505d3c5173
#
_entry.id   b1f20f9e2b4d9e88bda160505d3c5173
#
_cell.length_a   1.000
_cell.length_b   1.000
_cell.length_c   1.000
_cell.angle_alpha   90.00
_cell.angle_beta   90.00
_cell.angle_gamma   90.00
#
_symmetry.space_group_name_H-M   'P 1'
#
loop_
_entity.id
_entity.type
_entity.pdbx_description
1 polymer ?
#
loop_
_entity_poly.entity_id
_entity_poly.type
_entity_poly.pdbx_seq_one_letter_code
_entity_poly.pdbx_strand_id
1 'polypeptide(L)'
;MIPTLRPYQEKLVAETYQQWDAGKQFVAMVSSTGSGKSMTLTAIVAKERDRGQYVLVLAHRQELITQLSDTMGRMEIRHQVIAANKVVRFAAKQSMENHGVNYVDPNARVMVASVQSMREAKIADLAKLGNKLTVVQDEFHHATKKSKTWGGVLTPLLNAGARGLGPTATPCRADGQGLSRETDGYADVIVEGPSMRWLIDNGYLSQYKIYCPPTDLRLDNVETSKTTGDYKEKELKAEIGRSHIVGDIVSHYLKICPGKRGITFTVGVDTAEEVAEEYRKRGVPAIALSGRNADEERVQAIRDLKSGKILQIVNDSLIGEGVDIPAVEVVSFARPTQSYALYAQMFGRALRPFEGKSHAIIIDAVSNVMRHGLPDAPREWSLDRRERRTGKSEPSTVRVCTACAAVYERFLDACPDCGEPVPKPADRSGPMQVDGDLYELDPDVLAQMRNEVVGARETPEAMRNRLTAMNVPPAGVMANVKRQSERLEVLGRLDGLMATIAGYWRHDGMSDKEIFRKFFLTYHVDWLSAQGLKKDDALTLMEKIQNDVDGLVKTH
;
A
#
# COMPACT_ATOMS: atom_id res chain seq x y z
N MET A 1 -7.17 -29.39 12.00
CA MET A 1 -7.14 -29.59 10.51
C MET A 1 -6.17 -28.55 9.92
N ILE A 2 -5.15 -29.01 9.24
CA ILE A 2 -4.16 -28.12 8.59
C ILE A 2 -4.89 -27.33 7.48
N PRO A 3 -4.83 -25.97 7.48
CA PRO A 3 -5.49 -25.17 6.47
C PRO A 3 -4.91 -25.42 5.08
N THR A 4 -5.78 -25.61 4.09
CA THR A 4 -5.40 -25.69 2.68
C THR A 4 -5.10 -24.31 2.11
N LEU A 5 -4.09 -24.24 1.25
CA LEU A 5 -3.79 -23.03 0.51
C LEU A 5 -4.89 -22.72 -0.51
N ARG A 6 -5.12 -21.45 -0.76
CA ARG A 6 -5.95 -20.99 -1.86
C ARG A 6 -5.19 -21.11 -3.18
N PRO A 7 -5.85 -21.29 -4.34
CA PRO A 7 -5.16 -21.49 -5.63
C PRO A 7 -4.09 -20.45 -5.94
N TYR A 8 -4.35 -19.17 -5.67
CA TYR A 8 -3.36 -18.12 -5.88
C TYR A 8 -2.15 -18.18 -4.91
N GLN A 9 -2.34 -18.75 -3.71
CA GLN A 9 -1.24 -18.97 -2.75
C GLN A 9 -0.37 -20.14 -3.22
N GLU A 10 -0.97 -21.21 -3.74
CA GLU A 10 -0.24 -22.32 -4.35
C GLU A 10 0.60 -21.85 -5.53
N LYS A 11 0.03 -20.99 -6.38
CA LYS A 11 0.73 -20.36 -7.49
C LYS A 11 1.93 -19.56 -7.02
N LEU A 12 1.77 -18.70 -6.01
CA LEU A 12 2.87 -17.91 -5.42
C LEU A 12 3.99 -18.80 -4.87
N VAL A 13 3.64 -19.90 -4.21
CA VAL A 13 4.61 -20.89 -3.74
C VAL A 13 5.37 -21.49 -4.92
N ALA A 14 4.66 -21.95 -5.95
CA ALA A 14 5.28 -22.56 -7.12
C ALA A 14 6.22 -21.58 -7.85
N GLU A 15 5.80 -20.35 -8.09
CA GLU A 15 6.61 -19.31 -8.73
C GLU A 15 7.84 -18.95 -7.90
N THR A 16 7.73 -18.91 -6.57
CA THR A 16 8.90 -18.71 -5.69
C THR A 16 9.96 -19.78 -5.90
N TYR A 17 9.55 -21.06 -5.94
CA TYR A 17 10.47 -22.17 -6.22
C TYR A 17 11.06 -22.09 -7.62
N GLN A 18 10.26 -21.76 -8.62
CA GLN A 18 10.73 -21.57 -9.99
C GLN A 18 11.84 -20.50 -10.07
N GLN A 19 11.71 -19.39 -9.34
CA GLN A 19 12.76 -18.38 -9.29
C GLN A 19 14.03 -18.89 -8.61
N TRP A 20 13.91 -19.61 -7.50
CA TRP A 20 15.06 -20.24 -6.84
C TRP A 20 15.75 -21.27 -7.73
N ASP A 21 14.98 -22.09 -8.45
CA ASP A 21 15.50 -23.09 -9.38
C ASP A 21 16.18 -22.43 -10.60
N ALA A 22 15.73 -21.22 -10.99
CA ALA A 22 16.38 -20.37 -12.00
C ALA A 22 17.64 -19.64 -11.49
N GLY A 23 18.09 -19.95 -10.25
CA GLY A 23 19.33 -19.39 -9.67
C GLY A 23 19.17 -18.04 -8.97
N LYS A 24 17.95 -17.52 -8.81
CA LYS A 24 17.72 -16.31 -8.00
C LYS A 24 17.90 -16.65 -6.54
N GLN A 25 18.76 -15.94 -5.83
CA GLN A 25 19.06 -16.23 -4.43
C GLN A 25 18.00 -15.68 -3.48
N PHE A 26 17.50 -14.46 -3.72
CA PHE A 26 16.52 -13.79 -2.86
C PHE A 26 15.29 -13.36 -3.66
N VAL A 27 14.13 -13.91 -3.31
CA VAL A 27 12.85 -13.62 -3.96
C VAL A 27 12.03 -12.68 -3.06
N ALA A 28 11.63 -11.52 -3.59
CA ALA A 28 10.62 -10.67 -2.95
C ALA A 28 9.23 -11.17 -3.34
N MET A 29 8.46 -11.66 -2.37
CA MET A 29 7.08 -12.12 -2.59
C MET A 29 6.10 -11.00 -2.24
N VAL A 30 5.52 -10.37 -3.25
CA VAL A 30 4.57 -9.26 -3.08
C VAL A 30 3.15 -9.81 -3.05
N SER A 31 2.44 -9.54 -1.97
CA SER A 31 1.06 -10.02 -1.81
C SER A 31 0.27 -9.05 -0.96
N SER A 32 -0.85 -8.56 -1.47
CA SER A 32 -1.68 -7.51 -0.87
C SER A 32 -2.02 -7.77 0.60
N THR A 33 -2.24 -6.73 1.38
CA THR A 33 -2.67 -6.85 2.78
C THR A 33 -3.99 -7.64 2.86
N GLY A 34 -4.06 -8.61 3.76
CA GLY A 34 -5.24 -9.48 3.92
C GLY A 34 -5.30 -10.70 2.98
N SER A 35 -4.36 -10.84 2.04
CA SER A 35 -4.27 -12.00 1.12
C SER A 35 -3.88 -13.33 1.80
N GLY A 36 -3.50 -13.30 3.08
CA GLY A 36 -2.99 -14.49 3.78
C GLY A 36 -1.51 -14.76 3.57
N LYS A 37 -0.69 -13.72 3.44
CA LYS A 37 0.78 -13.77 3.35
C LYS A 37 1.42 -14.76 4.34
N SER A 38 1.01 -14.71 5.62
CA SER A 38 1.55 -15.59 6.67
C SER A 38 1.30 -17.07 6.37
N MET A 39 0.15 -17.42 5.78
CA MET A 39 -0.16 -18.80 5.36
C MET A 39 0.73 -19.25 4.21
N THR A 40 0.92 -18.41 3.20
CA THR A 40 1.81 -18.69 2.06
C THR A 40 3.25 -18.86 2.51
N LEU A 41 3.72 -17.95 3.37
CA LEU A 41 5.05 -18.02 4.00
C LEU A 41 5.22 -19.32 4.76
N THR A 42 4.26 -19.67 5.63
CA THR A 42 4.34 -20.89 6.46
C THR A 42 4.31 -22.16 5.61
N ALA A 43 3.58 -22.17 4.50
CA ALA A 43 3.60 -23.29 3.56
C ALA A 43 4.98 -23.49 2.90
N ILE A 44 5.68 -22.40 2.57
CA ILE A 44 7.06 -22.47 2.08
C ILE A 44 7.98 -23.00 3.18
N VAL A 45 7.83 -22.52 4.42
CA VAL A 45 8.58 -23.02 5.59
C VAL A 45 8.39 -24.53 5.79
N ALA A 46 7.14 -25.01 5.69
CA ALA A 46 6.83 -26.44 5.79
C ALA A 46 7.53 -27.25 4.68
N LYS A 47 7.43 -26.80 3.44
CA LYS A 47 8.10 -27.46 2.28
C LYS A 47 9.62 -27.47 2.43
N GLU A 48 10.22 -26.41 2.93
CA GLU A 48 11.67 -26.36 3.17
C GLU A 48 12.09 -27.31 4.29
N ARG A 49 11.35 -27.33 5.40
CA ARG A 49 11.55 -28.30 6.49
C ARG A 49 11.52 -29.74 5.95
N ASP A 50 10.50 -30.06 5.14
CA ASP A 50 10.30 -31.41 4.60
C ASP A 50 11.39 -31.81 3.60
N ARG A 51 12.04 -30.84 2.96
CA ARG A 51 13.26 -31.01 2.15
C ARG A 51 14.53 -31.15 2.98
N GLY A 52 14.42 -31.11 4.31
CA GLY A 52 15.56 -31.21 5.22
C GLY A 52 16.35 -29.93 5.42
N GLN A 53 15.85 -28.79 4.95
CA GLN A 53 16.47 -27.48 5.12
C GLN A 53 16.30 -26.96 6.54
N TYR A 54 17.22 -26.10 6.96
CA TYR A 54 17.03 -25.22 8.10
C TYR A 54 16.31 -23.95 7.64
N VAL A 55 15.37 -23.46 8.42
CA VAL A 55 14.60 -22.26 8.06
C VAL A 55 14.70 -21.24 9.20
N LEU A 56 15.11 -20.02 8.87
CA LEU A 56 15.14 -18.88 9.78
C LEU A 56 14.10 -17.86 9.33
N VAL A 57 13.02 -17.71 10.09
CA VAL A 57 12.00 -16.68 9.87
C VAL A 57 12.29 -15.50 10.78
N LEU A 58 12.54 -14.33 10.18
CA LEU A 58 12.91 -13.10 10.88
C LEU A 58 11.75 -12.10 10.89
N ALA A 59 11.49 -11.54 12.06
CA ALA A 59 10.59 -10.40 12.23
C ALA A 59 11.19 -9.36 13.19
N HIS A 60 10.65 -8.14 13.17
CA HIS A 60 11.21 -7.03 13.96
C HIS A 60 10.39 -6.68 15.21
N ARG A 61 9.15 -7.16 15.33
CA ARG A 61 8.25 -6.91 16.47
C ARG A 61 7.91 -8.19 17.21
N GLN A 62 7.73 -8.09 18.53
CA GLN A 62 7.40 -9.24 19.38
C GLN A 62 6.04 -9.85 19.03
N GLU A 63 5.08 -9.01 18.68
CA GLU A 63 3.74 -9.41 18.23
C GLU A 63 3.79 -10.27 16.95
N LEU A 64 4.69 -9.91 16.01
CA LEU A 64 4.92 -10.71 14.81
C LEU A 64 5.52 -12.07 15.12
N ILE A 65 6.46 -12.14 16.08
CA ILE A 65 7.07 -13.40 16.50
C ILE A 65 6.01 -14.36 17.07
N THR A 66 5.17 -13.86 17.97
CA THR A 66 4.11 -14.68 18.59
C THR A 66 3.06 -15.11 17.58
N GLN A 67 2.69 -14.25 16.63
CA GLN A 67 1.76 -14.58 15.57
C GLN A 67 2.33 -15.59 14.57
N LEU A 68 3.59 -15.43 14.17
CA LEU A 68 4.27 -16.40 13.31
C LEU A 68 4.38 -17.75 14.01
N SER A 69 4.73 -17.75 15.31
CA SER A 69 4.75 -18.96 16.13
C SER A 69 3.38 -19.64 16.21
N ASP A 70 2.30 -18.89 16.42
CA ASP A 70 0.93 -19.42 16.40
C ASP A 70 0.54 -19.99 15.02
N THR A 71 0.92 -19.29 13.94
CA THR A 71 0.67 -19.76 12.57
C THR A 71 1.46 -21.06 12.28
N MET A 72 2.71 -21.17 12.77
CA MET A 72 3.48 -22.41 12.68
C MET A 72 2.80 -23.54 13.46
N GLY A 73 2.29 -23.26 14.68
CA GLY A 73 1.52 -24.23 15.46
C GLY A 73 0.26 -24.71 14.75
N ARG A 74 -0.49 -23.79 14.11
CA ARG A 74 -1.67 -24.12 13.29
C ARG A 74 -1.35 -25.06 12.12
N MET A 75 -0.13 -24.96 11.59
CA MET A 75 0.40 -25.84 10.52
C MET A 75 1.18 -27.04 11.06
N GLU A 76 1.10 -27.29 12.37
CA GLU A 76 1.77 -28.41 13.06
C GLU A 76 3.30 -28.42 12.85
N ILE A 77 3.90 -27.23 12.76
CA ILE A 77 5.34 -27.07 12.56
C ILE A 77 6.03 -26.81 13.91
N ARG A 78 6.84 -27.78 14.37
CA ARG A 78 7.75 -27.55 15.50
C ARG A 78 8.81 -26.53 15.11
N HIS A 79 9.04 -25.54 16.00
CA HIS A 79 9.96 -24.43 15.74
C HIS A 79 10.59 -23.88 17.01
N GLN A 80 11.80 -23.35 16.88
CA GLN A 80 12.43 -22.54 17.94
C GLN A 80 11.86 -21.13 17.93
N VAL A 81 11.79 -20.50 19.09
CA VAL A 81 11.55 -19.05 19.21
C VAL A 81 12.80 -18.39 19.77
N ILE A 82 13.42 -17.50 18.99
CA ILE A 82 14.64 -16.76 19.37
C ILE A 82 14.25 -15.31 19.65
N ALA A 83 13.88 -15.01 20.87
CA ALA A 83 13.43 -13.71 21.33
C ALA A 83 13.71 -13.54 22.83
N ALA A 84 13.25 -12.44 23.44
CA ALA A 84 13.28 -12.27 24.88
C ALA A 84 12.52 -13.40 25.60
N ASN A 85 13.00 -13.85 26.76
CA ASN A 85 12.42 -14.98 27.48
C ASN A 85 10.91 -14.88 27.73
N LYS A 86 10.40 -13.68 27.98
CA LYS A 86 8.95 -13.44 28.14
C LYS A 86 8.17 -13.82 26.87
N VAL A 87 8.70 -13.49 25.68
CA VAL A 87 8.08 -13.78 24.39
C VAL A 87 8.09 -15.29 24.12
N VAL A 88 9.20 -15.98 24.42
CA VAL A 88 9.30 -17.44 24.29
C VAL A 88 8.26 -18.13 25.16
N ARG A 89 8.16 -17.74 26.45
CA ARG A 89 7.16 -18.30 27.38
C ARG A 89 5.73 -18.03 26.92
N PHE A 90 5.46 -16.81 26.44
CA PHE A 90 4.15 -16.45 25.93
C PHE A 90 3.78 -17.27 24.68
N ALA A 91 4.70 -17.41 23.72
CA ALA A 91 4.48 -18.23 22.53
C ALA A 91 4.20 -19.71 22.87
N ALA A 92 4.96 -20.29 23.82
CA ALA A 92 4.74 -21.66 24.28
C ALA A 92 3.38 -21.83 24.97
N LYS A 93 2.98 -20.89 25.83
CA LYS A 93 1.66 -20.87 26.48
C LYS A 93 0.54 -20.75 25.46
N GLN A 94 0.65 -19.80 24.53
CA GLN A 94 -0.34 -19.58 23.44
C GLN A 94 -0.47 -20.83 22.56
N SER A 95 0.65 -21.51 22.24
CA SER A 95 0.64 -22.76 21.48
C SER A 95 -0.20 -23.84 22.17
N MET A 96 -0.02 -24.03 23.47
CA MET A 96 -0.84 -24.96 24.27
C MET A 96 -2.32 -24.56 24.30
N GLU A 97 -2.60 -23.28 24.53
CA GLU A 97 -3.99 -22.78 24.63
C GLU A 97 -4.74 -22.90 23.30
N ASN A 98 -4.10 -22.57 22.17
CA ASN A 98 -4.75 -22.51 20.87
C ASN A 98 -4.77 -23.86 20.14
N HIS A 99 -3.79 -24.73 20.38
CA HIS A 99 -3.59 -25.96 19.59
C HIS A 99 -3.62 -27.24 20.44
N GLY A 100 -3.63 -27.14 21.77
CA GLY A 100 -3.55 -28.29 22.69
C GLY A 100 -2.18 -28.97 22.75
N VAL A 101 -1.20 -28.49 21.98
CA VAL A 101 0.18 -28.99 21.89
C VAL A 101 1.15 -27.83 21.86
N ASN A 102 2.26 -27.97 22.59
CA ASN A 102 3.34 -27.00 22.49
C ASN A 102 4.21 -27.31 21.25
N TYR A 103 4.14 -26.46 20.23
CA TYR A 103 4.97 -26.55 19.03
C TYR A 103 6.30 -25.79 19.16
N VAL A 104 6.53 -25.05 20.26
CA VAL A 104 7.83 -24.41 20.53
C VAL A 104 8.82 -25.46 21.03
N ASP A 105 9.84 -25.75 20.22
CA ASP A 105 10.84 -26.78 20.45
C ASP A 105 12.24 -26.19 20.19
N PRO A 106 13.12 -26.12 21.22
CA PRO A 106 14.45 -25.53 21.08
C PRO A 106 15.39 -26.30 20.13
N ASN A 107 15.06 -27.53 19.76
CA ASN A 107 15.87 -28.37 18.88
C ASN A 107 15.35 -28.40 17.41
N ALA A 108 14.27 -27.71 17.11
CA ALA A 108 13.69 -27.72 15.77
C ALA A 108 14.61 -27.05 14.73
N ARG A 109 14.51 -27.51 13.48
CA ARG A 109 15.23 -26.90 12.34
C ARG A 109 14.61 -25.60 11.85
N VAL A 110 13.35 -25.35 12.17
CA VAL A 110 12.65 -24.09 11.89
C VAL A 110 12.84 -23.16 13.07
N MET A 111 13.22 -21.93 12.81
CA MET A 111 13.47 -20.89 13.82
C MET A 111 12.62 -19.66 13.49
N VAL A 112 11.87 -19.16 14.45
CA VAL A 112 11.18 -17.85 14.40
C VAL A 112 11.96 -16.91 15.32
N ALA A 113 12.56 -15.87 14.76
CA ALA A 113 13.52 -15.04 15.48
C ALA A 113 13.19 -13.54 15.40
N SER A 114 13.36 -12.86 16.52
CA SER A 114 13.47 -11.39 16.50
C SER A 114 14.84 -11.02 15.94
N VAL A 115 14.86 -10.16 14.91
CA VAL A 115 16.11 -9.71 14.31
C VAL A 115 17.03 -9.04 15.34
N GLN A 116 16.47 -8.34 16.35
CA GLN A 116 17.23 -7.72 17.44
C GLN A 116 17.84 -8.74 18.41
N SER A 117 17.33 -9.96 18.45
CA SER A 117 17.83 -11.04 19.32
C SER A 117 18.88 -11.91 18.66
N MET A 118 19.18 -11.67 17.38
CA MET A 118 20.21 -12.41 16.63
C MET A 118 21.60 -11.95 17.05
N ARG A 119 22.31 -12.79 17.80
CA ARG A 119 23.68 -12.54 18.24
C ARG A 119 24.69 -12.99 17.18
N GLU A 120 25.84 -12.34 17.10
CA GLU A 120 26.90 -12.66 16.14
C GLU A 120 27.31 -14.13 16.13
N ALA A 121 27.48 -14.74 17.30
CA ALA A 121 27.80 -16.17 17.41
C ALA A 121 26.73 -17.06 16.75
N LYS A 122 25.45 -16.78 16.97
CA LYS A 122 24.35 -17.53 16.34
C LYS A 122 24.31 -17.31 14.83
N ILE A 123 24.56 -16.09 14.36
CA ILE A 123 24.64 -15.78 12.93
C ILE A 123 25.80 -16.54 12.28
N ALA A 124 26.97 -16.56 12.93
CA ALA A 124 28.13 -17.31 12.46
C ALA A 124 27.87 -18.82 12.37
N ASP A 125 27.16 -19.39 13.35
CA ASP A 125 26.77 -20.80 13.33
C ASP A 125 25.78 -21.11 12.20
N LEU A 126 24.80 -20.24 11.98
CA LEU A 126 23.84 -20.40 10.89
C LEU A 126 24.49 -20.23 9.51
N ALA A 127 25.48 -19.35 9.39
CA ALA A 127 26.23 -19.16 8.15
C ALA A 127 26.98 -20.43 7.70
N LYS A 128 27.40 -21.29 8.64
CA LYS A 128 28.03 -22.60 8.33
C LYS A 128 27.09 -23.54 7.56
N LEU A 129 25.79 -23.33 7.63
CA LEU A 129 24.80 -24.12 6.91
C LEU A 129 24.80 -23.85 5.40
N GLY A 130 25.25 -22.67 4.98
CA GLY A 130 25.33 -22.27 3.58
C GLY A 130 23.98 -22.44 2.86
N ASN A 131 23.98 -23.18 1.74
CA ASN A 131 22.79 -23.45 0.93
C ASN A 131 21.75 -24.38 1.59
N LYS A 132 22.03 -24.93 2.77
CA LYS A 132 21.07 -25.69 3.57
C LYS A 132 20.19 -24.77 4.45
N LEU A 133 20.38 -23.46 4.38
CA LEU A 133 19.61 -22.47 5.12
C LEU A 133 18.72 -21.67 4.17
N THR A 134 17.42 -21.61 4.51
CA THR A 134 16.47 -20.66 3.92
C THR A 134 16.16 -19.59 4.94
N VAL A 135 16.37 -18.32 4.57
CA VAL A 135 16.06 -17.16 5.40
C VAL A 135 14.79 -16.51 4.88
N VAL A 136 13.78 -16.40 5.72
CA VAL A 136 12.52 -15.72 5.42
C VAL A 136 12.44 -14.45 6.24
N GLN A 137 12.31 -13.32 5.59
CA GLN A 137 12.18 -12.04 6.27
C GLN A 137 10.77 -11.48 6.08
N ASP A 138 9.97 -11.54 7.13
CA ASP A 138 8.63 -10.94 7.11
C ASP A 138 8.71 -9.40 7.08
N GLU A 139 7.77 -8.79 6.36
CA GLU A 139 7.74 -7.35 6.04
C GLU A 139 9.08 -6.87 5.45
N PHE A 140 9.45 -7.49 4.33
CA PHE A 140 10.74 -7.31 3.66
C PHE A 140 11.12 -5.86 3.35
N HIS A 141 10.15 -4.96 3.21
CA HIS A 141 10.40 -3.54 2.97
C HIS A 141 11.20 -2.84 4.09
N HIS A 142 11.36 -3.46 5.27
CA HIS A 142 12.21 -2.94 6.33
C HIS A 142 13.71 -3.24 6.14
N ALA A 143 14.08 -4.22 5.30
CA ALA A 143 15.45 -4.66 5.17
C ALA A 143 16.25 -3.89 4.13
N THR A 144 17.29 -3.23 4.58
CA THR A 144 18.31 -2.67 3.70
C THR A 144 19.70 -3.08 4.18
N LYS A 145 20.66 -3.13 3.27
CA LYS A 145 22.09 -3.43 3.56
C LYS A 145 22.68 -2.44 4.57
N LYS A 146 22.23 -1.19 4.54
CA LYS A 146 22.70 -0.11 5.43
C LYS A 146 22.15 -0.21 6.85
N SER A 147 21.09 -0.98 7.06
CA SER A 147 20.53 -1.20 8.38
C SER A 147 21.48 -2.05 9.24
N LYS A 148 21.99 -1.50 10.34
CA LYS A 148 22.84 -2.25 11.27
C LYS A 148 22.19 -3.53 11.77
N THR A 149 20.88 -3.49 12.03
CA THR A 149 20.13 -4.64 12.50
C THR A 149 19.90 -5.67 11.39
N TRP A 150 19.24 -5.28 10.31
CA TRP A 150 18.91 -6.18 9.20
C TRP A 150 20.13 -6.59 8.40
N GLY A 151 20.99 -5.62 8.05
CA GLY A 151 22.21 -5.87 7.30
C GLY A 151 23.18 -6.75 8.07
N GLY A 152 23.28 -6.57 9.39
CA GLY A 152 24.13 -7.40 10.25
C GLY A 152 23.72 -8.88 10.30
N VAL A 153 22.44 -9.19 10.05
CA VAL A 153 21.94 -10.58 10.03
C VAL A 153 21.92 -11.15 8.61
N LEU A 154 21.30 -10.43 7.67
CA LEU A 154 21.05 -10.96 6.33
C LEU A 154 22.32 -11.08 5.48
N THR A 155 23.19 -10.06 5.53
CA THR A 155 24.40 -10.04 4.69
C THR A 155 25.32 -11.25 4.93
N PRO A 156 25.70 -11.60 6.17
CA PRO A 156 26.53 -12.77 6.40
C PRO A 156 25.89 -14.09 5.96
N LEU A 157 24.59 -14.26 6.18
CA LEU A 157 23.88 -15.49 5.84
C LEU A 157 23.74 -15.67 4.31
N LEU A 158 23.39 -14.59 3.60
CA LEU A 158 23.28 -14.64 2.15
C LEU A 158 24.64 -14.81 1.46
N ASN A 159 25.68 -14.16 1.98
CA ASN A 159 27.06 -14.34 1.48
C ASN A 159 27.58 -15.76 1.69
N ALA A 160 27.10 -16.45 2.73
CA ALA A 160 27.42 -17.86 2.99
C ALA A 160 26.66 -18.84 2.07
N GLY A 161 25.75 -18.35 1.22
CA GLY A 161 25.01 -19.14 0.26
C GLY A 161 23.57 -19.48 0.67
N ALA A 162 23.06 -18.94 1.80
CA ALA A 162 21.67 -19.09 2.15
C ALA A 162 20.76 -18.49 1.07
N ARG A 163 19.61 -19.11 0.80
CA ARG A 163 18.58 -18.49 -0.05
C ARG A 163 17.59 -17.68 0.77
N GLY A 164 16.97 -16.69 0.16
CA GLY A 164 16.12 -15.73 0.83
C GLY A 164 14.71 -15.64 0.25
N LEU A 165 13.75 -15.37 1.13
CA LEU A 165 12.38 -14.99 0.79
C LEU A 165 12.00 -13.75 1.57
N GLY A 166 11.48 -12.74 0.87
CA GLY A 166 11.02 -11.48 1.45
C GLY A 166 9.53 -11.23 1.20
N PRO A 167 8.61 -11.79 2.01
CA PRO A 167 7.19 -11.44 1.90
C PRO A 167 6.94 -9.99 2.29
N THR A 168 6.14 -9.28 1.48
CA THR A 168 5.68 -7.92 1.79
C THR A 168 4.37 -7.62 1.09
N ALA A 169 3.58 -6.70 1.64
CA ALA A 169 2.40 -6.18 0.94
C ALA A 169 2.77 -5.07 -0.05
N THR A 170 3.86 -4.37 0.23
CA THR A 170 4.27 -3.17 -0.50
C THR A 170 5.79 -3.13 -0.60
N PRO A 171 6.38 -3.48 -1.74
CA PRO A 171 7.82 -3.48 -1.92
C PRO A 171 8.36 -2.05 -2.18
N CYS A 172 7.92 -1.09 -1.37
CA CYS A 172 8.35 0.29 -1.46
C CYS A 172 8.59 0.89 -0.08
N ARG A 173 9.54 1.81 -0.03
CA ARG A 173 9.93 2.53 1.19
C ARG A 173 9.61 4.01 1.04
N ALA A 174 9.14 4.63 2.12
CA ALA A 174 8.87 6.06 2.14
C ALA A 174 10.15 6.91 2.05
N ASP A 175 11.31 6.34 2.48
CA ASP A 175 12.63 7.00 2.40
C ASP A 175 13.27 6.93 1.00
N GLY A 176 12.62 6.27 0.04
CA GLY A 176 13.08 6.15 -1.35
C GLY A 176 14.20 5.15 -1.59
N GLN A 177 14.67 4.41 -0.55
CA GLN A 177 15.68 3.37 -0.76
C GLN A 177 15.11 2.20 -1.57
N GLY A 178 15.94 1.61 -2.43
CA GLY A 178 15.58 0.42 -3.21
C GLY A 178 15.71 -0.86 -2.39
N LEU A 179 15.01 -1.90 -2.84
CA LEU A 179 15.03 -3.22 -2.23
C LEU A 179 15.78 -4.26 -3.09
N SER A 180 16.19 -3.87 -4.30
CA SER A 180 16.98 -4.69 -5.20
C SER A 180 18.39 -4.94 -4.64
N ARG A 181 18.96 -6.09 -4.99
CA ARG A 181 20.38 -6.42 -4.71
C ARG A 181 21.35 -5.41 -5.33
N GLU A 182 20.99 -4.84 -6.46
CA GLU A 182 21.81 -3.85 -7.17
C GLU A 182 21.78 -2.47 -6.50
N THR A 183 20.78 -2.23 -5.65
CA THR A 183 20.63 -0.97 -4.92
C THR A 183 20.92 -1.12 -3.42
N ASP A 184 19.92 -0.88 -2.56
CA ASP A 184 20.11 -0.85 -1.11
C ASP A 184 19.63 -2.13 -0.41
N GLY A 185 18.94 -3.03 -1.14
CA GLY A 185 18.29 -4.24 -0.61
C GLY A 185 18.98 -5.55 -0.99
N TYR A 186 18.21 -6.63 -1.01
CA TYR A 186 18.68 -8.00 -1.21
C TYR A 186 17.98 -8.75 -2.34
N ALA A 187 16.81 -8.30 -2.80
CA ALA A 187 16.01 -9.05 -3.74
C ALA A 187 16.60 -9.06 -5.16
N ASP A 188 16.56 -10.23 -5.80
CA ASP A 188 16.94 -10.42 -7.19
C ASP A 188 15.73 -10.28 -8.14
N VAL A 189 14.53 -10.58 -7.63
CA VAL A 189 13.31 -10.65 -8.44
C VAL A 189 12.07 -10.46 -7.55
N ILE A 190 10.97 -9.98 -8.16
CA ILE A 190 9.63 -9.97 -7.56
C ILE A 190 8.85 -11.19 -8.08
N VAL A 191 8.15 -11.87 -7.16
CA VAL A 191 7.03 -12.76 -7.45
C VAL A 191 5.78 -12.08 -6.92
N GLU A 192 4.86 -11.76 -7.83
CA GLU A 192 3.70 -10.93 -7.51
C GLU A 192 2.42 -11.75 -7.41
N GLY A 193 1.72 -11.60 -6.31
CA GLY A 193 0.39 -12.17 -6.09
C GLY A 193 -0.72 -11.33 -6.72
N PRO A 194 -1.97 -11.78 -6.59
CA PRO A 194 -3.11 -11.07 -7.16
C PRO A 194 -3.25 -9.68 -6.54
N SER A 195 -3.73 -8.73 -7.35
CA SER A 195 -4.00 -7.38 -6.90
C SER A 195 -5.09 -7.35 -5.81
N MET A 196 -5.15 -6.28 -5.03
CA MET A 196 -6.19 -6.12 -4.02
C MET A 196 -7.58 -6.12 -4.67
N ARG A 197 -7.75 -5.49 -5.84
CA ARG A 197 -9.01 -5.47 -6.60
C ARG A 197 -9.44 -6.88 -6.98
N TRP A 198 -8.54 -7.70 -7.53
CA TRP A 198 -8.84 -9.09 -7.87
C TRP A 198 -9.27 -9.90 -6.64
N LEU A 199 -8.61 -9.71 -5.49
CA LEU A 199 -8.99 -10.39 -4.24
C LEU A 199 -10.38 -10.00 -3.76
N ILE A 200 -10.77 -8.74 -3.92
CA ILE A 200 -12.11 -8.25 -3.60
C ILE A 200 -13.14 -8.84 -4.57
N ASP A 201 -12.90 -8.80 -5.86
CA ASP A 201 -13.81 -9.29 -6.90
C ASP A 201 -14.05 -10.79 -6.81
N ASN A 202 -13.05 -11.54 -6.32
CA ASN A 202 -13.17 -12.98 -6.09
C ASN A 202 -13.60 -13.35 -4.66
N GLY A 203 -14.04 -12.40 -3.84
CA GLY A 203 -14.59 -12.63 -2.49
C GLY A 203 -13.56 -13.03 -1.43
N TYR A 204 -12.27 -12.93 -1.72
CA TYR A 204 -11.20 -13.17 -0.73
C TYR A 204 -11.00 -11.99 0.22
N LEU A 205 -11.41 -10.80 -0.19
CA LEU A 205 -11.49 -9.58 0.61
C LEU A 205 -12.89 -8.97 0.47
N SER A 206 -13.32 -8.23 1.48
CA SER A 206 -14.60 -7.53 1.48
C SER A 206 -14.57 -6.32 0.54
N GLN A 207 -15.70 -6.00 -0.06
CA GLN A 207 -15.94 -4.67 -0.65
C GLN A 207 -15.81 -3.60 0.43
N TYR A 208 -15.62 -2.35 0.03
CA TYR A 208 -15.45 -1.24 0.98
C TYR A 208 -16.13 0.04 0.51
N LYS A 209 -16.41 0.90 1.48
CA LYS A 209 -16.80 2.29 1.28
C LYS A 209 -15.84 3.19 2.04
N ILE A 210 -15.46 4.32 1.43
CA ILE A 210 -14.59 5.32 2.05
C ILE A 210 -15.37 6.62 2.21
N TYR A 211 -15.29 7.17 3.40
CA TYR A 211 -15.81 8.50 3.72
C TYR A 211 -14.65 9.40 4.14
N CYS A 212 -14.51 10.54 3.49
CA CYS A 212 -13.46 11.52 3.75
C CYS A 212 -14.12 12.85 4.16
N PRO A 213 -14.58 12.97 5.40
CA PRO A 213 -15.20 14.21 5.86
C PRO A 213 -14.19 15.38 5.84
N PRO A 214 -14.65 16.61 5.70
CA PRO A 214 -13.80 17.80 5.81
C PRO A 214 -13.03 17.81 7.12
N THR A 215 -11.78 18.27 7.08
CA THR A 215 -10.91 18.37 8.26
C THR A 215 -10.23 19.73 8.31
N ASP A 216 -10.01 20.24 9.52
CA ASP A 216 -9.23 21.46 9.76
C ASP A 216 -7.73 21.18 9.96
N LEU A 217 -7.32 19.93 9.84
CA LEU A 217 -5.92 19.50 10.00
C LEU A 217 -5.05 20.08 8.89
N ARG A 218 -4.05 20.87 9.27
CA ARG A 218 -3.09 21.48 8.33
C ARG A 218 -1.74 20.79 8.43
N LEU A 219 -1.33 20.16 7.33
CA LEU A 219 -0.07 19.41 7.26
C LEU A 219 1.06 20.16 6.55
N ASP A 220 0.80 21.36 6.06
CA ASP A 220 1.78 22.18 5.30
C ASP A 220 3.03 22.53 6.12
N ASN A 221 2.88 22.64 7.44
CA ASN A 221 3.94 22.97 8.38
C ASN A 221 4.58 21.74 9.04
N VAL A 222 4.16 20.52 8.68
CA VAL A 222 4.69 19.28 9.26
C VAL A 222 5.77 18.73 8.36
N GLU A 223 7.01 18.74 8.83
CA GLU A 223 8.14 18.22 8.05
C GLU A 223 8.15 16.70 7.99
N THR A 224 8.72 16.17 6.89
CA THR A 224 8.99 14.75 6.75
C THR A 224 10.36 14.39 7.32
N SER A 225 10.43 13.25 8.00
CA SER A 225 11.68 12.69 8.51
C SER A 225 12.54 12.17 7.36
N LYS A 226 13.79 12.58 7.29
CA LYS A 226 14.76 12.08 6.31
C LYS A 226 15.06 10.58 6.46
N THR A 227 14.87 10.04 7.68
CA THR A 227 15.18 8.64 8.01
C THR A 227 14.03 7.71 7.68
N THR A 228 12.80 8.10 7.96
CA THR A 228 11.60 7.26 7.76
C THR A 228 10.84 7.61 6.50
N GLY A 229 10.99 8.82 5.97
CA GLY A 229 10.21 9.36 4.86
C GLY A 229 8.75 9.68 5.21
N ASP A 230 8.34 9.51 6.47
CA ASP A 230 7.02 9.87 6.97
C ASP A 230 7.09 11.18 7.77
N TYR A 231 5.96 11.73 8.18
CA TYR A 231 5.89 12.93 8.99
C TYR A 231 6.69 12.80 10.30
N LYS A 232 7.29 13.89 10.75
CA LYS A 232 7.94 13.95 12.07
C LYS A 232 6.88 13.86 13.16
N GLU A 233 6.93 12.82 13.97
CA GLU A 233 5.89 12.48 14.94
C GLU A 233 5.60 13.62 15.94
N LYS A 234 6.64 14.33 16.41
CA LYS A 234 6.48 15.44 17.37
C LYS A 234 5.68 16.61 16.78
N GLU A 235 5.99 16.99 15.53
CA GLU A 235 5.31 18.09 14.84
C GLU A 235 3.87 17.68 14.50
N LEU A 236 3.70 16.43 14.05
CA LEU A 236 2.39 15.88 13.74
C LEU A 236 1.46 15.82 14.96
N LYS A 237 1.96 15.39 16.11
CA LYS A 237 1.21 15.43 17.39
C LYS A 237 0.76 16.83 17.76
N ALA A 238 1.65 17.82 17.59
CA ALA A 238 1.32 19.20 17.90
C ALA A 238 0.21 19.75 16.99
N GLU A 239 0.20 19.36 15.72
CA GLU A 239 -0.82 19.79 14.77
C GLU A 239 -2.16 19.10 15.02
N ILE A 240 -2.16 17.80 15.30
CA ILE A 240 -3.36 17.04 15.68
C ILE A 240 -3.98 17.63 16.96
N GLY A 241 -3.17 18.00 17.96
CA GLY A 241 -3.65 18.62 19.19
C GLY A 241 -4.26 20.02 19.01
N ARG A 242 -4.02 20.69 17.87
CA ARG A 242 -4.65 21.96 17.51
C ARG A 242 -5.94 21.80 16.70
N SER A 243 -6.18 20.62 16.15
CA SER A 243 -7.33 20.33 15.31
C SER A 243 -8.50 19.75 16.14
N HIS A 244 -9.68 19.74 15.55
CA HIS A 244 -10.88 19.15 16.17
C HIS A 244 -11.02 17.63 15.91
N ILE A 245 -9.97 17.00 15.37
CA ILE A 245 -10.02 15.62 14.86
C ILE A 245 -10.48 14.58 15.90
N VAL A 246 -10.19 14.79 17.19
CA VAL A 246 -10.58 13.88 18.28
C VAL A 246 -12.10 13.78 18.40
N GLY A 247 -12.79 14.92 18.43
CA GLY A 247 -14.25 14.95 18.48
C GLY A 247 -14.92 14.57 17.16
N ASP A 248 -14.31 14.97 16.05
CA ASP A 248 -14.84 14.75 14.71
C ASP A 248 -14.83 13.28 14.33
N ILE A 249 -13.76 12.53 14.61
CA ILE A 249 -13.67 11.11 14.29
C ILE A 249 -14.79 10.29 14.97
N VAL A 250 -15.10 10.62 16.23
CA VAL A 250 -16.17 9.97 16.98
C VAL A 250 -17.54 10.37 16.44
N SER A 251 -17.74 11.66 16.11
CA SER A 251 -18.98 12.17 15.51
C SER A 251 -19.26 11.51 14.17
N HIS A 252 -18.23 11.37 13.32
CA HIS A 252 -18.37 10.70 12.02
C HIS A 252 -18.66 9.20 12.19
N TYR A 253 -18.00 8.51 13.12
CA TYR A 253 -18.33 7.12 13.43
C TYR A 253 -19.80 6.96 13.82
N LEU A 254 -20.29 7.79 14.75
CA LEU A 254 -21.69 7.72 15.20
C LEU A 254 -22.69 8.05 14.09
N LYS A 255 -22.33 8.92 13.13
CA LYS A 255 -23.17 9.27 11.98
C LYS A 255 -23.18 8.21 10.91
N ILE A 256 -22.01 7.61 10.60
CA ILE A 256 -21.82 6.74 9.42
C ILE A 256 -22.09 5.27 9.77
N CYS A 257 -21.63 4.80 10.92
CA CYS A 257 -21.60 3.37 11.25
C CYS A 257 -21.72 3.07 12.75
N PRO A 258 -22.74 3.60 13.43
CA PRO A 258 -22.91 3.35 14.88
C PRO A 258 -23.03 1.86 15.17
N GLY A 259 -22.42 1.41 16.27
CA GLY A 259 -22.45 0.02 16.72
C GLY A 259 -21.52 -0.95 15.97
N LYS A 260 -20.80 -0.49 14.93
CA LYS A 260 -19.84 -1.32 14.17
C LYS A 260 -18.50 -1.45 14.90
N ARG A 261 -17.92 -2.65 14.86
CA ARG A 261 -16.61 -2.93 15.48
C ARG A 261 -15.48 -2.36 14.63
N GLY A 262 -14.59 -1.59 15.25
CA GLY A 262 -13.58 -0.88 14.50
C GLY A 262 -12.25 -0.67 15.19
N ILE A 263 -11.32 -0.15 14.40
CA ILE A 263 -10.01 0.33 14.85
C ILE A 263 -9.85 1.77 14.40
N THR A 264 -9.51 2.64 15.35
CA THR A 264 -9.11 4.03 15.07
C THR A 264 -7.60 4.16 15.20
N PHE A 265 -6.93 4.58 14.13
CA PHE A 265 -5.48 4.81 14.11
C PHE A 265 -5.17 6.27 14.44
N THR A 266 -4.38 6.50 15.47
CA THR A 266 -4.00 7.82 15.97
C THR A 266 -2.48 8.03 15.96
N VAL A 267 -2.04 9.23 16.33
CA VAL A 267 -0.63 9.57 16.51
C VAL A 267 -0.38 9.87 17.97
N GLY A 268 0.34 8.98 18.64
CA GLY A 268 0.70 9.12 20.05
C GLY A 268 -0.32 8.52 21.02
N VAL A 269 0.21 8.12 22.15
CA VAL A 269 -0.54 7.44 23.22
C VAL A 269 -1.60 8.35 23.82
N ASP A 270 -1.24 9.62 24.04
CA ASP A 270 -2.14 10.59 24.65
C ASP A 270 -3.37 10.83 23.77
N THR A 271 -3.20 11.04 22.47
CA THR A 271 -4.31 11.17 21.51
C THR A 271 -5.15 9.89 21.44
N ALA A 272 -4.53 8.71 21.57
CA ALA A 272 -5.28 7.45 21.60
C ALA A 272 -6.20 7.35 22.82
N GLU A 273 -5.71 7.77 23.99
CA GLU A 273 -6.52 7.83 25.22
C GLU A 273 -7.65 8.86 25.12
N GLU A 274 -7.36 10.05 24.59
CA GLU A 274 -8.36 11.11 24.39
C GLU A 274 -9.49 10.66 23.47
N VAL A 275 -9.17 10.03 22.35
CA VAL A 275 -10.17 9.50 21.40
C VAL A 275 -10.96 8.34 22.02
N ALA A 276 -10.31 7.43 22.75
CA ALA A 276 -10.99 6.35 23.44
C ALA A 276 -11.94 6.88 24.54
N GLU A 277 -11.52 7.91 25.27
CA GLU A 277 -12.37 8.57 26.27
C GLU A 277 -13.56 9.26 25.62
N GLU A 278 -13.36 9.94 24.48
CA GLU A 278 -14.45 10.60 23.75
C GLU A 278 -15.46 9.58 23.22
N TYR A 279 -15.03 8.40 22.75
CA TYR A 279 -15.93 7.28 22.40
C TYR A 279 -16.75 6.87 23.63
N ARG A 280 -16.12 6.65 24.80
CA ARG A 280 -16.81 6.22 26.02
C ARG A 280 -17.82 7.27 26.52
N LYS A 281 -17.46 8.57 26.49
CA LYS A 281 -18.38 9.67 26.84
C LYS A 281 -19.63 9.69 25.98
N ARG A 282 -19.52 9.28 24.72
CA ARG A 282 -20.66 9.18 23.78
C ARG A 282 -21.32 7.81 23.76
N GLY A 283 -21.05 6.95 24.76
CA GLY A 283 -21.71 5.65 24.93
C GLY A 283 -21.18 4.53 24.02
N VAL A 284 -19.99 4.72 23.40
CA VAL A 284 -19.34 3.69 22.59
C VAL A 284 -18.26 3.01 23.44
N PRO A 285 -18.38 1.70 23.76
CA PRO A 285 -17.34 0.99 24.50
C PRO A 285 -16.03 0.94 23.72
N ALA A 286 -14.98 1.57 24.28
CA ALA A 286 -13.70 1.72 23.60
C ALA A 286 -12.50 1.57 24.56
N ILE A 287 -11.37 1.11 24.03
CA ILE A 287 -10.10 1.00 24.73
C ILE A 287 -8.96 1.59 23.88
N ALA A 288 -8.04 2.30 24.52
CA ALA A 288 -6.79 2.71 23.90
C ALA A 288 -5.74 1.60 24.06
N LEU A 289 -5.02 1.29 22.97
CA LEU A 289 -3.89 0.36 22.99
C LEU A 289 -2.63 1.03 22.46
N SER A 290 -1.55 0.86 23.21
CA SER A 290 -0.23 1.40 22.88
C SER A 290 0.88 0.39 23.23
N GLY A 291 2.13 0.73 22.93
CA GLY A 291 3.30 -0.05 23.34
C GLY A 291 3.46 -0.19 24.86
N ARG A 292 2.73 0.59 25.66
CA ARG A 292 2.77 0.56 27.14
C ARG A 292 1.89 -0.55 27.74
N ASN A 293 0.89 -1.04 27.00
CA ASN A 293 0.00 -2.10 27.49
C ASN A 293 0.70 -3.45 27.56
N ALA A 294 0.38 -4.25 28.56
CA ALA A 294 0.85 -5.62 28.68
C ALA A 294 0.30 -6.50 27.54
N ASP A 295 1.03 -7.58 27.21
CA ASP A 295 0.64 -8.48 26.12
C ASP A 295 -0.73 -9.14 26.39
N GLU A 296 -1.01 -9.45 27.66
CA GLU A 296 -2.28 -10.02 28.12
C GLU A 296 -3.45 -9.04 27.92
N GLU A 297 -3.25 -7.75 28.20
CA GLU A 297 -4.27 -6.69 28.00
C GLU A 297 -4.62 -6.56 26.51
N ARG A 298 -3.61 -6.63 25.64
CA ARG A 298 -3.81 -6.55 24.18
C ARG A 298 -4.62 -7.74 23.67
N VAL A 299 -4.27 -8.95 24.11
CA VAL A 299 -5.01 -10.17 23.77
C VAL A 299 -6.44 -10.10 24.28
N GLN A 300 -6.64 -9.60 25.50
CA GLN A 300 -7.98 -9.44 26.07
C GLN A 300 -8.81 -8.41 25.30
N ALA A 301 -8.23 -7.27 24.94
CA ALA A 301 -8.91 -6.24 24.13
C ALA A 301 -9.36 -6.79 22.75
N ILE A 302 -8.52 -7.62 22.10
CA ILE A 302 -8.88 -8.28 20.83
C ILE A 302 -10.04 -9.27 21.03
N ARG A 303 -10.03 -10.05 22.13
CA ARG A 303 -11.14 -10.95 22.48
C ARG A 303 -12.42 -10.17 22.75
N ASP A 304 -12.34 -9.06 23.48
CA ASP A 304 -13.46 -8.19 23.82
C ASP A 304 -14.05 -7.50 22.57
N LEU A 305 -13.19 -7.09 21.60
CA LEU A 305 -13.65 -6.58 20.30
C LEU A 305 -14.35 -7.67 19.50
N LYS A 306 -13.79 -8.87 19.46
CA LYS A 306 -14.36 -10.02 18.73
C LYS A 306 -15.72 -10.43 19.29
N SER A 307 -15.90 -10.41 20.61
CA SER A 307 -17.16 -10.71 21.28
C SER A 307 -18.18 -9.56 21.23
N GLY A 308 -17.79 -8.36 20.81
CA GLY A 308 -18.61 -7.16 20.81
C GLY A 308 -18.77 -6.49 22.19
N LYS A 309 -18.01 -6.92 23.20
CA LYS A 309 -17.96 -6.28 24.52
C LYS A 309 -17.37 -4.85 24.44
N ILE A 310 -16.43 -4.64 23.54
CA ILE A 310 -15.99 -3.32 23.09
C ILE A 310 -16.26 -3.17 21.60
N LEU A 311 -16.48 -1.94 21.15
CA LEU A 311 -16.75 -1.62 19.76
C LEU A 311 -15.57 -0.95 19.07
N GLN A 312 -14.70 -0.26 19.81
CA GLN A 312 -13.57 0.45 19.24
C GLN A 312 -12.26 0.15 19.98
N ILE A 313 -11.24 -0.19 19.21
CA ILE A 313 -9.85 -0.14 19.67
C ILE A 313 -9.22 1.11 19.06
N VAL A 314 -8.74 2.01 19.92
CA VAL A 314 -7.97 3.18 19.49
C VAL A 314 -6.49 2.86 19.63
N ASN A 315 -5.75 2.96 18.54
CA ASN A 315 -4.41 2.41 18.45
C ASN A 315 -3.35 3.44 18.09
N ASP A 316 -2.32 3.54 18.91
CA ASP A 316 -1.08 4.20 18.54
C ASP A 316 -0.01 3.17 18.15
N SER A 317 0.30 3.09 16.84
CA SER A 317 1.46 2.38 16.27
C SER A 317 1.55 0.85 16.48
N LEU A 318 0.70 0.22 17.31
CA LEU A 318 0.79 -1.21 17.65
C LEU A 318 0.12 -2.12 16.62
N ILE A 319 -1.10 -1.80 16.21
CA ILE A 319 -1.93 -2.64 15.34
C ILE A 319 -1.63 -2.39 13.85
N GLY A 320 -0.61 -1.58 13.54
CA GLY A 320 -0.19 -1.28 12.17
C GLY A 320 0.32 -2.51 11.43
N GLU A 321 1.14 -3.35 12.06
CA GLU A 321 1.76 -4.52 11.44
C GLU A 321 1.49 -5.79 12.25
N GLY A 322 1.15 -6.87 11.58
CA GLY A 322 1.20 -8.22 12.11
C GLY A 322 0.04 -8.69 13.00
N VAL A 323 -0.79 -7.85 13.60
CA VAL A 323 -1.87 -8.31 14.48
C VAL A 323 -3.09 -8.76 13.67
N ASP A 324 -3.52 -10.00 13.87
CA ASP A 324 -4.72 -10.55 13.22
C ASP A 324 -5.98 -10.25 14.03
N ILE A 325 -6.78 -9.30 13.54
CA ILE A 325 -8.10 -8.98 14.12
C ILE A 325 -9.17 -9.23 13.06
N PRO A 326 -9.82 -10.40 13.07
CA PRO A 326 -10.74 -10.78 11.99
C PRO A 326 -12.09 -10.04 12.03
N ALA A 327 -12.50 -9.50 13.17
CA ALA A 327 -13.85 -8.96 13.36
C ALA A 327 -13.94 -7.43 13.13
N VAL A 328 -13.09 -6.83 12.31
CA VAL A 328 -13.09 -5.38 12.05
C VAL A 328 -14.00 -5.04 10.88
N GLU A 329 -14.98 -4.18 11.12
CA GLU A 329 -15.91 -3.65 10.12
C GLU A 329 -15.51 -2.24 9.70
N VAL A 330 -14.95 -1.46 10.63
CA VAL A 330 -14.61 -0.04 10.45
C VAL A 330 -13.13 0.20 10.71
N VAL A 331 -12.50 0.98 9.86
CA VAL A 331 -11.19 1.58 10.13
C VAL A 331 -11.34 3.09 10.03
N SER A 332 -10.91 3.78 11.08
CA SER A 332 -10.92 5.25 11.14
C SER A 332 -9.48 5.78 11.17
N PHE A 333 -9.16 6.67 10.23
CA PHE A 333 -7.85 7.31 10.17
C PHE A 333 -7.88 8.67 10.86
N ALA A 334 -7.26 8.76 12.02
CA ALA A 334 -6.84 9.98 12.69
C ALA A 334 -5.31 10.14 12.67
N ARG A 335 -4.63 9.32 11.83
CA ARG A 335 -3.19 9.34 11.58
C ARG A 335 -2.91 9.65 10.11
N PRO A 336 -2.50 10.86 9.76
CA PRO A 336 -1.95 11.14 8.44
C PRO A 336 -0.59 10.46 8.27
N THR A 337 -0.29 10.01 7.06
CA THR A 337 1.00 9.38 6.74
C THR A 337 1.44 9.71 5.32
N GLN A 338 2.76 9.79 5.09
CA GLN A 338 3.38 9.82 3.77
C GLN A 338 3.74 8.40 3.28
N SER A 339 3.66 7.41 4.18
CA SER A 339 3.96 6.02 3.85
C SER A 339 2.75 5.32 3.25
N TYR A 340 2.82 5.04 1.94
CA TYR A 340 1.80 4.20 1.30
C TYR A 340 1.69 2.81 1.94
N ALA A 341 2.82 2.24 2.36
CA ALA A 341 2.84 0.94 3.02
C ALA A 341 2.01 0.94 4.31
N LEU A 342 2.21 1.96 5.16
CA LEU A 342 1.44 2.10 6.39
C LEU A 342 -0.05 2.34 6.11
N TYR A 343 -0.38 3.21 5.14
CA TYR A 343 -1.75 3.44 4.70
C TYR A 343 -2.44 2.15 4.25
N ALA A 344 -1.81 1.39 3.35
CA ALA A 344 -2.36 0.14 2.83
C ALA A 344 -2.52 -0.94 3.91
N GLN A 345 -1.61 -1.01 4.87
CA GLN A 345 -1.70 -1.92 6.00
C GLN A 345 -2.85 -1.57 6.95
N MET A 346 -2.99 -0.30 7.33
CA MET A 346 -4.11 0.18 8.15
C MET A 346 -5.45 -0.09 7.46
N PHE A 347 -5.54 0.24 6.17
CA PHE A 347 -6.73 0.02 5.35
C PHE A 347 -7.12 -1.46 5.28
N GLY A 348 -6.15 -2.32 5.03
CA GLY A 348 -6.34 -3.76 4.87
C GLY A 348 -6.90 -4.47 6.13
N ARG A 349 -6.83 -3.83 7.30
CA ARG A 349 -7.44 -4.37 8.53
C ARG A 349 -8.95 -4.52 8.41
N ALA A 350 -9.60 -3.59 7.72
CA ALA A 350 -11.04 -3.66 7.52
C ALA A 350 -11.44 -4.62 6.39
N LEU A 351 -10.55 -5.03 5.50
CA LEU A 351 -10.95 -5.80 4.31
C LEU A 351 -11.17 -7.30 4.55
N ARG A 352 -10.83 -7.84 5.71
CA ARG A 352 -11.03 -9.27 5.98
C ARG A 352 -12.50 -9.62 6.03
N PRO A 353 -12.96 -10.61 5.24
CA PRO A 353 -14.35 -11.05 5.28
C PRO A 353 -14.63 -11.85 6.56
N PHE A 354 -15.83 -11.71 7.09
CA PHE A 354 -16.38 -12.57 8.11
C PHE A 354 -17.92 -12.62 7.98
N GLU A 355 -18.53 -13.57 8.61
CA GLU A 355 -19.97 -13.79 8.54
C GLU A 355 -20.77 -12.56 9.00
N GLY A 356 -21.75 -12.15 8.21
CA GLY A 356 -22.58 -10.96 8.46
C GLY A 356 -21.98 -9.63 8.01
N LYS A 357 -20.76 -9.60 7.50
CA LYS A 357 -20.14 -8.38 6.98
C LYS A 357 -20.42 -8.20 5.50
N SER A 358 -21.19 -7.17 5.13
CA SER A 358 -21.47 -6.83 3.73
C SER A 358 -20.31 -6.08 3.07
N HIS A 359 -19.69 -5.12 3.77
CA HIS A 359 -18.57 -4.32 3.28
C HIS A 359 -17.77 -3.74 4.46
N ALA A 360 -16.56 -3.32 4.17
CA ALA A 360 -15.73 -2.55 5.09
C ALA A 360 -16.09 -1.05 5.01
N ILE A 361 -15.96 -0.35 6.11
CA ILE A 361 -16.15 1.09 6.18
C ILE A 361 -14.83 1.75 6.57
N ILE A 362 -14.43 2.75 5.80
CA ILE A 362 -13.23 3.54 6.07
C ILE A 362 -13.65 4.99 6.30
N ILE A 363 -13.29 5.53 7.46
CA ILE A 363 -13.47 6.94 7.79
C ILE A 363 -12.09 7.61 7.74
N ASP A 364 -11.83 8.39 6.71
CA ASP A 364 -10.55 9.04 6.50
C ASP A 364 -10.60 10.52 6.89
N ALA A 365 -10.52 10.80 8.16
CA ALA A 365 -10.55 12.16 8.70
C ALA A 365 -9.26 12.97 8.47
N VAL A 366 -8.26 12.38 7.81
CA VAL A 366 -6.93 13.00 7.58
C VAL A 366 -6.54 13.04 6.10
N SER A 367 -7.49 12.71 5.21
CA SER A 367 -7.31 12.74 3.75
C SER A 367 -6.13 11.88 3.23
N ASN A 368 -5.88 10.72 3.84
CA ASN A 368 -4.88 9.78 3.34
C ASN A 368 -5.23 9.26 1.94
N VAL A 369 -6.52 9.02 1.65
CA VAL A 369 -6.98 8.56 0.34
C VAL A 369 -6.72 9.59 -0.75
N MET A 370 -6.83 10.88 -0.43
CA MET A 370 -6.51 11.95 -1.39
C MET A 370 -5.00 12.03 -1.66
N ARG A 371 -4.18 11.63 -0.69
CA ARG A 371 -2.71 11.63 -0.79
C ARG A 371 -2.18 10.39 -1.50
N HIS A 372 -2.78 9.24 -1.27
CA HIS A 372 -2.29 7.93 -1.74
C HIS A 372 -3.12 7.30 -2.84
N GLY A 373 -4.32 7.82 -3.10
CA GLY A 373 -5.32 7.20 -3.97
C GLY A 373 -5.97 5.96 -3.34
N LEU A 374 -6.80 5.27 -4.12
CA LEU A 374 -7.44 4.03 -3.68
C LEU A 374 -6.39 2.93 -3.47
N PRO A 375 -6.51 2.12 -2.41
CA PRO A 375 -5.51 1.08 -2.11
C PRO A 375 -5.54 -0.09 -3.09
N ASP A 376 -6.65 -0.29 -3.79
CA ASP A 376 -6.85 -1.33 -4.80
C ASP A 376 -6.62 -0.83 -6.24
N ALA A 377 -6.23 0.43 -6.41
CA ALA A 377 -5.80 0.94 -7.70
C ALA A 377 -4.59 0.14 -8.22
N PRO A 378 -4.52 -0.16 -9.51
CA PRO A 378 -3.38 -0.83 -10.12
C PRO A 378 -2.07 -0.12 -9.80
N ARG A 379 -1.05 -0.88 -9.44
CA ARG A 379 0.29 -0.37 -9.14
C ARG A 379 1.33 -1.28 -9.73
N GLU A 380 2.29 -0.70 -10.40
CA GLU A 380 3.50 -1.42 -10.81
C GLU A 380 4.52 -1.38 -9.67
N TRP A 381 5.04 -2.55 -9.32
CA TRP A 381 6.03 -2.67 -8.28
C TRP A 381 7.44 -2.73 -8.87
N SER A 382 8.37 -1.95 -8.30
CA SER A 382 9.78 -2.00 -8.60
C SER A 382 10.59 -2.14 -7.32
N LEU A 383 11.71 -2.83 -7.41
CA LEU A 383 12.70 -2.95 -6.33
C LEU A 383 13.71 -1.80 -6.35
N ASP A 384 13.66 -0.94 -7.36
CA ASP A 384 14.61 0.14 -7.56
C ASP A 384 14.38 1.31 -6.60
N ARG A 385 15.33 2.21 -6.55
CA ARG A 385 15.18 3.47 -5.84
C ARG A 385 14.09 4.30 -6.48
N ARG A 386 13.23 4.88 -5.64
CA ARG A 386 12.24 5.85 -6.09
C ARG A 386 12.74 7.25 -5.81
N GLU A 387 12.57 8.15 -6.77
CA GLU A 387 12.73 9.56 -6.50
C GLU A 387 11.75 10.00 -5.42
N ARG A 388 12.22 10.81 -4.48
CA ARG A 388 11.33 11.40 -3.46
C ARG A 388 10.34 12.31 -4.18
N ARG A 389 9.06 12.08 -4.00
CA ARG A 389 8.03 13.00 -4.50
C ARG A 389 8.29 14.38 -3.90
N THR A 390 8.75 15.30 -4.70
CA THR A 390 8.83 16.72 -4.34
C THR A 390 7.49 17.35 -4.65
N GLY A 391 6.64 17.44 -3.65
CA GLY A 391 5.58 18.44 -3.43
C GLY A 391 4.50 18.72 -4.48
N LYS A 392 4.53 18.17 -5.70
CA LYS A 392 3.42 18.30 -6.64
C LYS A 392 2.58 17.02 -6.60
N SER A 393 1.40 17.09 -5.99
CA SER A 393 0.43 16.00 -6.02
C SER A 393 -0.06 15.82 -7.47
N GLU A 394 0.04 14.57 -7.97
CA GLU A 394 -0.72 14.20 -9.17
C GLU A 394 -2.22 14.41 -8.89
N PRO A 395 -3.01 14.81 -9.89
CA PRO A 395 -4.44 15.01 -9.72
C PRO A 395 -5.08 13.74 -9.15
N SER A 396 -5.83 13.88 -8.07
CA SER A 396 -6.51 12.76 -7.42
C SER A 396 -7.50 12.12 -8.41
N THR A 397 -7.43 10.79 -8.54
CA THR A 397 -8.37 10.00 -9.35
C THR A 397 -9.75 9.85 -8.71
N VAL A 398 -9.90 10.33 -7.49
CA VAL A 398 -11.12 10.24 -6.69
C VAL A 398 -11.65 11.62 -6.34
N ARG A 399 -12.94 11.69 -6.02
CA ARG A 399 -13.60 12.87 -5.44
C ARG A 399 -14.36 12.51 -4.18
N VAL A 400 -14.62 13.51 -3.37
CA VAL A 400 -15.43 13.41 -2.16
C VAL A 400 -16.81 14.01 -2.44
N CYS A 401 -17.86 13.30 -2.05
CA CYS A 401 -19.22 13.81 -2.13
C CYS A 401 -19.43 14.93 -1.11
N THR A 402 -19.96 16.06 -1.55
CA THR A 402 -20.25 17.21 -0.69
C THR A 402 -21.42 16.97 0.26
N ALA A 403 -22.33 16.04 -0.08
CA ALA A 403 -23.51 15.72 0.73
C ALA A 403 -23.24 14.66 1.81
N CYS A 404 -22.56 13.55 1.47
CA CYS A 404 -22.38 12.42 2.38
C CYS A 404 -20.91 12.08 2.71
N ALA A 405 -19.96 12.84 2.15
CA ALA A 405 -18.52 12.63 2.29
C ALA A 405 -17.99 11.27 1.76
N ALA A 406 -18.81 10.50 1.01
CA ALA A 406 -18.34 9.29 0.36
C ALA A 406 -17.27 9.59 -0.69
N VAL A 407 -16.23 8.76 -0.72
CA VAL A 407 -15.16 8.86 -1.72
C VAL A 407 -15.50 7.92 -2.88
N TYR A 408 -15.50 8.46 -4.08
CA TYR A 408 -15.80 7.72 -5.31
C TYR A 408 -14.95 8.19 -6.49
N GLU A 409 -14.95 7.42 -7.53
CA GLU A 409 -14.15 7.69 -8.73
C GLU A 409 -14.64 8.93 -9.47
N ARG A 410 -13.71 9.76 -9.90
CA ARG A 410 -13.98 11.09 -10.46
C ARG A 410 -14.80 11.12 -11.74
N PHE A 411 -14.81 10.00 -12.50
CA PHE A 411 -15.56 9.89 -13.76
C PHE A 411 -17.07 9.64 -13.57
N LEU A 412 -17.54 9.32 -12.35
CA LEU A 412 -18.96 9.16 -12.08
C LEU A 412 -19.66 10.51 -12.01
N ASP A 413 -20.85 10.60 -12.61
CA ASP A 413 -21.65 11.83 -12.68
C ASP A 413 -22.48 12.10 -11.41
N ALA A 414 -22.59 11.09 -10.53
CA ALA A 414 -23.30 11.19 -9.26
C ALA A 414 -22.60 10.31 -8.21
N CYS A 415 -22.79 10.64 -6.96
CA CYS A 415 -22.32 9.83 -5.84
C CYS A 415 -23.01 8.46 -5.81
N PRO A 416 -22.29 7.34 -5.85
CA PRO A 416 -22.90 6.00 -5.85
C PRO A 416 -23.53 5.64 -4.50
N ASP A 417 -23.23 6.38 -3.43
CA ASP A 417 -23.71 6.10 -2.08
C ASP A 417 -25.01 6.84 -1.75
N CYS A 418 -25.11 8.14 -2.09
CA CYS A 418 -26.30 8.95 -1.79
C CYS A 418 -27.04 9.48 -3.01
N GLY A 419 -26.53 9.26 -4.22
CA GLY A 419 -27.15 9.73 -5.46
C GLY A 419 -26.93 11.22 -5.77
N GLU A 420 -26.22 11.96 -4.91
CA GLU A 420 -25.97 13.39 -5.13
C GLU A 420 -25.24 13.60 -6.47
N PRO A 421 -25.82 14.37 -7.40
CA PRO A 421 -25.19 14.64 -8.67
C PRO A 421 -23.94 15.49 -8.48
N VAL A 422 -22.94 15.26 -9.34
CA VAL A 422 -21.77 16.12 -9.37
C VAL A 422 -22.19 17.53 -9.76
N PRO A 423 -21.84 18.57 -8.99
CA PRO A 423 -22.12 19.93 -9.35
C PRO A 423 -21.56 20.24 -10.75
N LYS A 424 -22.42 20.59 -11.69
CA LYS A 424 -21.97 21.09 -13.00
C LYS A 424 -21.29 22.42 -12.77
N PRO A 425 -20.15 22.70 -13.44
CA PRO A 425 -19.57 24.03 -13.41
C PRO A 425 -20.64 25.02 -13.82
N ALA A 426 -20.91 26.03 -13.01
CA ALA A 426 -21.81 27.08 -13.38
C ALA A 426 -21.29 27.78 -14.65
N ASP A 427 -22.16 28.04 -15.62
CA ASP A 427 -21.84 28.86 -16.81
C ASP A 427 -21.30 30.21 -16.32
N ARG A 428 -19.99 30.38 -16.38
CA ARG A 428 -19.33 31.60 -15.90
C ARG A 428 -19.25 32.63 -17.02
N SER A 429 -20.09 33.62 -16.91
CA SER A 429 -19.89 34.92 -17.57
C SER A 429 -19.25 35.88 -16.56
N GLY A 430 -17.90 35.95 -16.52
CA GLY A 430 -17.15 36.96 -15.77
C GLY A 430 -16.31 36.44 -14.59
N PRO A 431 -15.29 37.20 -14.13
CA PRO A 431 -14.44 36.80 -13.04
C PRO A 431 -15.18 36.98 -11.71
N MET A 432 -15.49 35.88 -11.04
CA MET A 432 -15.91 35.87 -9.63
C MET A 432 -14.86 35.21 -8.77
N GLN A 433 -14.50 35.90 -7.72
CA GLN A 433 -13.70 35.41 -6.63
C GLN A 433 -14.52 34.38 -5.84
N VAL A 434 -14.07 33.13 -5.77
CA VAL A 434 -14.72 32.08 -4.99
C VAL A 434 -13.78 31.68 -3.88
N ASP A 435 -14.21 31.92 -2.63
CA ASP A 435 -13.64 31.27 -1.46
C ASP A 435 -13.94 29.76 -1.55
N GLY A 436 -12.95 29.03 -1.66
CA GLY A 436 -12.51 27.72 -1.39
C GLY A 436 -13.19 26.52 -1.54
N ASP A 437 -13.58 25.71 -2.28
CA ASP A 437 -13.48 24.25 -2.20
C ASP A 437 -12.66 23.67 -3.36
N LEU A 438 -11.39 23.38 -3.06
CA LEU A 438 -10.35 22.88 -3.96
C LEU A 438 -10.56 21.41 -4.38
N TYR A 439 -11.77 20.97 -4.69
CA TYR A 439 -12.07 19.58 -5.07
C TYR A 439 -12.56 19.38 -6.49
N GLU A 440 -12.86 20.44 -7.21
CA GLU A 440 -12.88 20.40 -8.68
C GLU A 440 -11.47 20.69 -9.20
N LEU A 441 -11.06 20.02 -10.26
CA LEU A 441 -9.95 20.51 -11.06
C LEU A 441 -10.30 21.94 -11.41
N ASP A 442 -9.60 22.87 -10.77
CA ASP A 442 -9.73 24.28 -11.03
C ASP A 442 -9.80 24.47 -12.55
N PRO A 443 -10.78 25.21 -13.08
CA PRO A 443 -10.80 25.56 -14.49
C PRO A 443 -9.45 26.10 -14.99
N ASP A 444 -8.67 26.73 -14.10
CA ASP A 444 -7.31 27.18 -14.39
C ASP A 444 -6.31 26.01 -14.49
N VAL A 445 -6.47 24.96 -13.70
CA VAL A 445 -5.68 23.71 -13.85
C VAL A 445 -6.08 22.98 -15.11
N LEU A 446 -7.38 22.91 -15.45
CA LEU A 446 -7.85 22.38 -16.73
C LEU A 446 -7.42 23.27 -17.90
N ALA A 447 -7.44 24.59 -17.73
CA ALA A 447 -6.93 25.54 -18.73
C ALA A 447 -5.39 25.42 -18.83
N GLN A 448 -4.70 25.23 -17.73
CA GLN A 448 -3.25 24.99 -17.71
C GLN A 448 -2.91 23.63 -18.34
N MET A 449 -3.66 22.57 -18.04
CA MET A 449 -3.52 21.25 -18.69
C MET A 449 -3.84 21.35 -20.20
N ARG A 450 -4.91 22.07 -20.58
CA ARG A 450 -5.24 22.36 -21.99
C ARG A 450 -4.16 23.21 -22.65
N ASN A 451 -3.62 24.22 -21.97
CA ASN A 451 -2.52 25.03 -22.44
C ASN A 451 -1.21 24.24 -22.53
N GLU A 452 -0.96 23.29 -21.63
CA GLU A 452 0.16 22.35 -21.73
C GLU A 452 0.00 21.44 -22.96
N VAL A 453 -1.20 20.92 -23.23
CA VAL A 453 -1.49 20.15 -24.45
C VAL A 453 -1.38 21.04 -25.69
N VAL A 454 -1.97 22.25 -25.67
CA VAL A 454 -1.85 23.22 -26.75
C VAL A 454 -0.41 23.65 -26.95
N GLY A 455 0.34 23.93 -25.88
CA GLY A 455 1.76 24.25 -25.94
C GLY A 455 2.62 23.08 -26.41
N ALA A 456 2.27 21.86 -25.99
CA ALA A 456 2.91 20.63 -26.48
C ALA A 456 2.70 20.41 -27.98
N ARG A 457 1.58 20.87 -28.50
CA ARG A 457 1.17 20.76 -29.92
C ARG A 457 1.37 22.06 -30.72
N GLU A 458 2.10 23.04 -30.14
CA GLU A 458 2.51 24.25 -30.87
C GLU A 458 3.18 23.87 -32.19
N THR A 459 2.75 24.46 -33.29
CA THR A 459 3.33 24.16 -34.62
C THR A 459 4.80 24.62 -34.67
N PRO A 460 5.67 23.94 -35.45
CA PRO A 460 7.06 24.36 -35.63
C PRO A 460 7.23 25.80 -36.09
N GLU A 461 6.28 26.28 -36.89
CA GLU A 461 6.25 27.64 -37.39
C GLU A 461 5.88 28.66 -36.30
N ALA A 462 4.85 28.38 -35.49
CA ALA A 462 4.45 29.20 -34.34
C ALA A 462 5.60 29.26 -33.31
N MET A 463 6.23 28.13 -33.02
CA MET A 463 7.41 28.07 -32.12
C MET A 463 8.56 28.90 -32.67
N ARG A 464 8.85 28.82 -33.97
CA ARG A 464 9.90 29.62 -34.61
C ARG A 464 9.63 31.11 -34.41
N ASN A 465 8.41 31.57 -34.73
CA ASN A 465 8.02 32.96 -34.60
C ASN A 465 8.14 33.45 -33.15
N ARG A 466 7.63 32.67 -32.21
CA ARG A 466 7.70 32.96 -30.77
C ARG A 466 9.15 33.08 -30.26
N LEU A 467 10.00 32.09 -30.56
CA LEU A 467 11.40 32.09 -30.13
C LEU A 467 12.23 33.20 -30.77
N THR A 468 11.93 33.56 -32.03
CA THR A 468 12.57 34.68 -32.71
C THR A 468 12.14 36.02 -32.07
N ALA A 469 10.86 36.18 -31.71
CA ALA A 469 10.38 37.35 -30.99
C ALA A 469 10.99 37.49 -29.58
N MET A 470 11.40 36.39 -28.98
CA MET A 470 12.12 36.33 -27.67
C MET A 470 13.62 36.52 -27.80
N ASN A 471 14.16 36.88 -28.97
CA ASN A 471 15.57 37.06 -29.25
C ASN A 471 16.46 35.84 -28.97
N VAL A 472 15.91 34.61 -29.10
CA VAL A 472 16.71 33.39 -28.99
C VAL A 472 17.68 33.28 -30.17
N PRO A 473 18.96 32.94 -29.98
CA PRO A 473 19.92 32.80 -31.08
C PRO A 473 19.40 31.81 -32.15
N PRO A 474 19.70 32.05 -33.44
CA PRO A 474 19.17 31.25 -34.57
C PRO A 474 19.46 29.75 -34.43
N ALA A 475 20.62 29.34 -33.93
CA ALA A 475 20.97 27.94 -33.67
C ALA A 475 20.04 27.31 -32.60
N GLY A 476 19.69 28.07 -31.55
CA GLY A 476 18.76 27.65 -30.51
C GLY A 476 17.34 27.53 -31.04
N VAL A 477 16.90 28.49 -31.92
CA VAL A 477 15.57 28.40 -32.57
C VAL A 477 15.48 27.14 -33.41
N MET A 478 16.47 26.87 -34.27
CA MET A 478 16.47 25.69 -35.15
C MET A 478 16.48 24.38 -34.34
N ALA A 479 17.28 24.29 -33.27
CA ALA A 479 17.32 23.09 -32.42
C ALA A 479 15.96 22.83 -31.73
N ASN A 480 15.30 23.86 -31.20
CA ASN A 480 14.00 23.73 -30.56
C ASN A 480 12.89 23.37 -31.55
N VAL A 481 12.86 24.02 -32.72
CA VAL A 481 11.93 23.71 -33.79
C VAL A 481 12.05 22.27 -34.29
N LYS A 482 13.30 21.77 -34.45
CA LYS A 482 13.56 20.38 -34.82
C LYS A 482 13.02 19.40 -33.77
N ARG A 483 13.32 19.62 -32.48
CA ARG A 483 12.81 18.79 -31.37
C ARG A 483 11.28 18.79 -31.32
N GLN A 484 10.65 19.95 -31.56
CA GLN A 484 9.20 20.06 -31.58
C GLN A 484 8.59 19.30 -32.77
N SER A 485 9.21 19.37 -33.96
CA SER A 485 8.75 18.59 -35.11
C SER A 485 8.80 17.08 -34.84
N GLU A 486 9.92 16.60 -34.28
CA GLU A 486 10.08 15.21 -33.92
C GLU A 486 9.06 14.76 -32.84
N ARG A 487 8.78 15.64 -31.86
CA ARG A 487 7.77 15.38 -30.83
C ARG A 487 6.37 15.26 -31.42
N LEU A 488 5.98 16.19 -32.32
CA LEU A 488 4.66 16.18 -32.96
C LEU A 488 4.45 14.95 -33.84
N GLU A 489 5.48 14.47 -34.52
CA GLU A 489 5.42 13.24 -35.30
C GLU A 489 5.12 12.03 -34.39
N VAL A 490 5.81 11.93 -33.27
CA VAL A 490 5.59 10.86 -32.28
C VAL A 490 4.20 10.95 -31.66
N LEU A 491 3.75 12.15 -31.26
CA LEU A 491 2.41 12.36 -30.71
C LEU A 491 1.30 12.03 -31.73
N GLY A 492 1.48 12.33 -33.01
CA GLY A 492 0.53 11.94 -34.06
C GLY A 492 0.41 10.42 -34.22
N ARG A 493 1.53 9.71 -34.10
CA ARG A 493 1.53 8.24 -34.11
C ARG A 493 0.88 7.66 -32.85
N LEU A 494 1.12 8.27 -31.69
CA LEU A 494 0.48 7.90 -30.43
C LEU A 494 -1.03 8.08 -30.51
N ASP A 495 -1.53 9.20 -31.05
CA ASP A 495 -2.97 9.42 -31.26
C ASP A 495 -3.60 8.29 -32.10
N GLY A 496 -2.91 7.86 -33.17
CA GLY A 496 -3.35 6.75 -34.00
C GLY A 496 -3.48 5.42 -33.22
N LEU A 497 -2.48 5.11 -32.39
CA LEU A 497 -2.51 3.90 -31.55
C LEU A 497 -3.58 3.97 -30.46
N MET A 498 -3.73 5.12 -29.82
CA MET A 498 -4.79 5.36 -28.84
C MET A 498 -6.18 5.17 -29.48
N ALA A 499 -6.40 5.73 -30.66
CA ALA A 499 -7.66 5.55 -31.40
C ALA A 499 -7.89 4.08 -31.77
N THR A 500 -6.85 3.36 -32.16
CA THR A 500 -6.92 1.92 -32.51
C THR A 500 -7.35 1.09 -31.32
N ILE A 501 -6.66 1.20 -30.18
CA ILE A 501 -7.00 0.42 -28.97
C ILE A 501 -8.40 0.77 -28.47
N ALA A 502 -8.79 2.04 -28.51
CA ALA A 502 -10.15 2.47 -28.18
C ALA A 502 -11.19 1.87 -29.14
N GLY A 503 -10.86 1.71 -30.41
CA GLY A 503 -11.69 1.04 -31.42
C GLY A 503 -12.00 -0.40 -31.05
N TYR A 504 -10.99 -1.17 -30.64
CA TYR A 504 -11.19 -2.54 -30.15
C TYR A 504 -12.10 -2.60 -28.92
N TRP A 505 -11.83 -1.76 -27.91
CA TRP A 505 -12.64 -1.74 -26.70
C TRP A 505 -14.09 -1.27 -26.96
N ARG A 506 -14.29 -0.37 -27.90
CA ARG A 506 -15.65 0.06 -28.32
C ARG A 506 -16.38 -1.07 -29.06
N HIS A 507 -15.67 -1.86 -29.86
CA HIS A 507 -16.23 -3.04 -30.52
C HIS A 507 -16.67 -4.09 -29.47
N ASP A 508 -15.97 -4.21 -28.36
CA ASP A 508 -16.34 -5.06 -27.21
C ASP A 508 -17.49 -4.48 -26.37
N GLY A 509 -18.15 -3.41 -26.83
CA GLY A 509 -19.33 -2.84 -26.20
C GLY A 509 -19.05 -1.78 -25.13
N MET A 510 -17.81 -1.32 -24.95
CA MET A 510 -17.47 -0.32 -23.94
C MET A 510 -17.89 1.08 -24.38
N SER A 511 -18.47 1.84 -23.45
CA SER A 511 -18.73 3.27 -23.62
C SER A 511 -17.43 4.09 -23.59
N ASP A 512 -17.46 5.33 -24.11
CA ASP A 512 -16.28 6.20 -24.07
C ASP A 512 -15.76 6.46 -22.64
N LYS A 513 -16.65 6.53 -21.65
CA LYS A 513 -16.27 6.66 -20.23
C LYS A 513 -15.48 5.44 -19.73
N GLU A 514 -15.92 4.25 -20.08
CA GLU A 514 -15.25 2.99 -19.75
C GLU A 514 -13.91 2.85 -20.46
N ILE A 515 -13.83 3.31 -21.72
CA ILE A 515 -12.61 3.35 -22.52
C ILE A 515 -11.57 4.27 -21.87
N PHE A 516 -11.93 5.49 -21.49
CA PHE A 516 -11.02 6.42 -20.83
C PHE A 516 -10.55 5.89 -19.47
N ARG A 517 -11.45 5.28 -18.73
CA ARG A 517 -11.11 4.59 -17.47
C ARG A 517 -10.12 3.45 -17.69
N LYS A 518 -10.43 2.55 -18.63
CA LYS A 518 -9.58 1.41 -18.97
C LYS A 518 -8.21 1.87 -19.44
N PHE A 519 -8.15 2.90 -20.27
CA PHE A 519 -6.91 3.49 -20.75
C PHE A 519 -6.05 3.98 -19.58
N PHE A 520 -6.64 4.76 -18.68
CA PHE A 520 -5.93 5.23 -17.48
C PHE A 520 -5.46 4.07 -16.59
N LEU A 521 -6.31 3.08 -16.35
CA LEU A 521 -5.98 1.93 -15.51
C LEU A 521 -4.89 1.04 -16.13
N THR A 522 -4.83 0.95 -17.46
CA THR A 522 -3.86 0.13 -18.18
C THR A 522 -2.52 0.84 -18.33
N TYR A 523 -2.54 2.13 -18.67
CA TYR A 523 -1.32 2.87 -19.05
C TYR A 523 -0.86 3.89 -18.01
N HIS A 524 -1.62 4.11 -16.93
CA HIS A 524 -1.33 5.05 -15.83
C HIS A 524 -1.14 6.51 -16.27
N VAL A 525 -1.69 6.86 -17.40
CA VAL A 525 -1.78 8.21 -17.95
C VAL A 525 -3.19 8.44 -18.47
N ASP A 526 -3.78 9.59 -18.17
CA ASP A 526 -5.10 9.91 -18.71
C ASP A 526 -5.02 10.27 -20.20
N TRP A 527 -6.16 10.13 -20.89
CA TRP A 527 -6.26 10.31 -22.33
C TRP A 527 -5.80 11.69 -22.80
N LEU A 528 -6.06 12.73 -22.00
CA LEU A 528 -5.70 14.11 -22.35
C LEU A 528 -4.20 14.34 -22.13
N SER A 529 -3.68 13.92 -20.97
CA SER A 529 -2.25 14.04 -20.65
C SER A 529 -1.37 13.26 -21.62
N ALA A 530 -1.84 12.11 -22.12
CA ALA A 530 -1.12 11.33 -23.12
C ALA A 530 -0.84 12.15 -24.39
N GLN A 531 -1.76 13.02 -24.79
CA GLN A 531 -1.62 13.89 -25.98
C GLN A 531 -0.59 15.01 -25.82
N GLY A 532 -0.11 15.26 -24.62
CA GLY A 532 0.89 16.30 -24.31
C GLY A 532 2.24 15.76 -23.84
N LEU A 533 2.49 14.45 -23.90
CA LEU A 533 3.72 13.81 -23.42
C LEU A 533 4.99 14.30 -24.11
N LYS A 534 6.12 14.22 -23.43
CA LYS A 534 7.44 14.37 -24.05
C LYS A 534 7.69 13.22 -25.01
N LYS A 535 8.62 13.40 -25.95
CA LYS A 535 8.92 12.42 -27.00
C LYS A 535 9.23 11.03 -26.45
N ASP A 536 10.08 10.92 -25.45
CA ASP A 536 10.53 9.64 -24.89
C ASP A 536 9.41 8.93 -24.12
N ASP A 537 8.62 9.66 -23.32
CA ASP A 537 7.46 9.15 -22.60
C ASP A 537 6.38 8.67 -23.57
N ALA A 538 6.15 9.42 -24.66
CA ALA A 538 5.21 9.06 -25.71
C ALA A 538 5.65 7.79 -26.46
N LEU A 539 6.94 7.61 -26.74
CA LEU A 539 7.47 6.38 -27.35
C LEU A 539 7.28 5.17 -26.43
N THR A 540 7.54 5.33 -25.15
CA THR A 540 7.33 4.28 -24.14
C THR A 540 5.86 3.87 -24.04
N LEU A 541 4.96 4.86 -24.07
CA LEU A 541 3.52 4.59 -24.07
C LEU A 541 3.07 3.90 -25.37
N MET A 542 3.60 4.33 -26.51
CA MET A 542 3.31 3.70 -27.80
C MET A 542 3.69 2.23 -27.84
N GLU A 543 4.85 1.87 -27.29
CA GLU A 543 5.30 0.48 -27.21
C GLU A 543 4.33 -0.38 -26.39
N LYS A 544 3.88 0.11 -25.25
CA LYS A 544 2.87 -0.57 -24.40
C LYS A 544 1.55 -0.78 -25.16
N ILE A 545 1.02 0.28 -25.77
CA ILE A 545 -0.24 0.21 -26.53
C ILE A 545 -0.11 -0.73 -27.72
N GLN A 546 1.01 -0.70 -28.44
CA GLN A 546 1.25 -1.56 -29.58
C GLN A 546 1.24 -3.06 -29.19
N ASN A 547 1.90 -3.39 -28.08
CA ASN A 547 1.93 -4.76 -27.54
C ASN A 547 0.52 -5.26 -27.21
N ASP A 548 -0.32 -4.41 -26.64
CA ASP A 548 -1.71 -4.75 -26.33
C ASP A 548 -2.56 -4.90 -27.59
N VAL A 549 -2.40 -4.00 -28.58
CA VAL A 549 -3.08 -4.10 -29.89
C VAL A 549 -2.67 -5.40 -30.59
N ASP A 550 -1.37 -5.74 -30.61
CA ASP A 550 -0.87 -6.97 -31.22
C ASP A 550 -1.40 -8.23 -30.51
N GLY A 551 -1.64 -8.13 -29.20
CA GLY A 551 -2.32 -9.17 -28.42
C GLY A 551 -3.79 -9.35 -28.81
N LEU A 552 -4.52 -8.24 -28.99
CA LEU A 552 -5.93 -8.26 -29.40
C LEU A 552 -6.11 -8.76 -30.83
N VAL A 553 -5.24 -8.37 -31.76
CA VAL A 553 -5.26 -8.87 -33.17
C VAL A 553 -5.12 -10.39 -33.25
N LYS A 554 -4.42 -11.03 -32.29
CA LYS A 554 -4.26 -12.51 -32.26
C LYS A 554 -5.46 -13.23 -31.66
N THR A 555 -6.34 -12.52 -30.96
CA THR A 555 -7.51 -13.10 -30.27
C THR A 555 -8.83 -12.84 -31.01
N HIS A 556 -8.86 -11.92 -31.95
CA HIS A 556 -9.94 -11.63 -32.91
C HIS A 556 -9.54 -12.11 -34.32
#